data_8e84b73b7c5b35c9e364e0cf156f30ca
#
_entry.id   8e84b73b7c5b35c9e364e0cf156f30ca
#
_cell.length_a   1.000
_cell.length_b   1.000
_cell.length_c   1.000
_cell.angle_alpha   90.00
_cell.angle_beta   90.00
_cell.angle_gamma   90.00
#
_symmetry.space_group_name_H-M   'P 1'
#
loop_
_entity.id
_entity.type
_entity.pdbx_description
1 polymer ?
#
loop_
_entity_poly.entity_id
_entity_poly.type
_entity_poly.pdbx_seq_one_letter_code
_entity_poly.pdbx_strand_id
1 'polypeptide(L)'
;MRGTVPGLATPYPLATLLPAVYQEEDPFVARFTAGLDDVLAPVIATLDSLEAYVDPLLAPEDFLEWLAGWVGVVTNDNAPIALHRATVARAAELHRMRGTAAGLRTTLELLTGGDVEITESGGVARSDTPGTPAPGDPVPWVRVRVRVPAGTGWSTDALLAAVEAAVVAAKPAHVQHVVEVGTR
;
A
#
# COMPACT_ATOMS: atom_id res chain seq x y z
N MET A 1 10.29 2.96 -18.79
CA MET A 1 9.52 3.68 -19.82
C MET A 1 8.70 2.64 -20.57
N ARG A 2 7.39 2.65 -20.44
CA ARG A 2 6.53 1.73 -21.19
C ARG A 2 6.58 2.13 -22.64
N GLY A 3 7.14 1.26 -23.49
CA GLY A 3 7.41 1.54 -24.88
C GLY A 3 6.15 1.70 -25.71
N THR A 4 6.31 2.16 -26.94
CA THR A 4 5.26 2.23 -27.96
C THR A 4 4.64 0.83 -28.12
N VAL A 5 3.32 0.72 -28.04
CA VAL A 5 2.60 -0.51 -28.33
C VAL A 5 2.20 -0.48 -29.80
N PRO A 6 2.80 -1.33 -30.66
CA PRO A 6 2.48 -1.34 -32.07
C PRO A 6 0.99 -1.62 -32.29
N GLY A 7 0.35 -0.80 -33.12
CA GLY A 7 -1.07 -0.94 -33.46
C GLY A 7 -2.05 -0.44 -32.39
N LEU A 8 -1.56 0.27 -31.36
CA LEU A 8 -2.45 0.94 -30.41
C LEU A 8 -3.12 2.14 -31.12
N ALA A 9 -4.42 2.02 -31.37
CA ALA A 9 -5.19 3.11 -31.93
C ALA A 9 -5.49 4.19 -30.89
N THR A 10 -5.57 5.46 -31.35
CA THR A 10 -6.07 6.55 -30.51
C THR A 10 -7.56 6.81 -30.81
N PRO A 11 -8.42 7.02 -29.78
CA PRO A 11 -9.79 7.46 -30.01
C PRO A 11 -9.88 8.92 -30.45
N TYR A 12 -8.78 9.68 -30.40
CA TYR A 12 -8.68 11.09 -30.72
C TYR A 12 -7.61 11.37 -31.81
N PRO A 13 -7.80 10.91 -33.07
CA PRO A 13 -6.83 11.12 -34.12
C PRO A 13 -6.58 12.60 -34.39
N LEU A 14 -5.32 13.04 -34.39
CA LEU A 14 -4.93 14.43 -34.61
C LEU A 14 -5.44 14.98 -35.95
N ALA A 15 -5.51 14.13 -36.97
CA ALA A 15 -6.04 14.51 -38.27
C ALA A 15 -7.46 15.09 -38.19
N THR A 16 -8.31 14.57 -37.29
CA THR A 16 -9.69 15.05 -37.12
C THR A 16 -9.80 16.42 -36.44
N LEU A 17 -8.73 16.82 -35.74
CA LEU A 17 -8.65 18.13 -35.06
C LEU A 17 -8.15 19.25 -35.97
N LEU A 18 -7.64 18.91 -37.15
CA LEU A 18 -7.16 19.90 -38.11
C LEU A 18 -8.30 20.59 -38.83
N PRO A 19 -8.12 21.87 -39.27
CA PRO A 19 -9.06 22.52 -40.18
C PRO A 19 -9.30 21.69 -41.44
N ALA A 20 -10.52 21.79 -42.00
CA ALA A 20 -10.98 20.97 -43.13
C ALA A 20 -10.01 20.99 -44.32
N VAL A 21 -9.35 22.12 -44.59
CA VAL A 21 -8.34 22.26 -45.67
C VAL A 21 -7.18 21.28 -45.55
N TYR A 22 -6.85 20.80 -44.35
CA TYR A 22 -5.79 19.82 -44.10
C TYR A 22 -6.33 18.38 -43.97
N GLN A 23 -7.65 18.21 -43.97
CA GLN A 23 -8.31 16.90 -43.95
C GLN A 23 -8.62 16.39 -45.36
N GLU A 24 -8.32 17.18 -46.40
CA GLU A 24 -8.41 16.74 -47.76
C GLU A 24 -7.38 15.65 -48.06
N GLU A 25 -7.43 15.03 -49.26
CA GLU A 25 -6.70 13.80 -49.62
C GLU A 25 -5.15 13.94 -49.68
N ASP A 26 -4.53 14.73 -48.80
CA ASP A 26 -3.09 14.84 -48.73
C ASP A 26 -2.50 13.67 -47.89
N PRO A 27 -1.88 12.68 -48.51
CA PRO A 27 -1.32 11.54 -47.80
C PRO A 27 -0.13 11.90 -46.88
N PHE A 28 0.48 13.06 -47.09
CA PHE A 28 1.58 13.52 -46.24
C PHE A 28 1.06 13.96 -44.85
N VAL A 29 0.03 14.81 -44.80
CA VAL A 29 -0.56 15.28 -43.53
C VAL A 29 -1.12 14.12 -42.70
N ALA A 30 -1.85 13.21 -43.36
CA ALA A 30 -2.38 12.03 -42.71
C ALA A 30 -1.30 11.13 -42.10
N ARG A 31 -0.18 10.89 -42.85
CA ARG A 31 0.94 10.08 -42.33
C ARG A 31 1.73 10.77 -41.25
N PHE A 32 1.90 12.08 -41.36
CA PHE A 32 2.62 12.87 -40.37
C PHE A 32 1.85 12.88 -39.03
N THR A 33 0.55 13.14 -39.06
CA THR A 33 -0.30 13.12 -37.86
C THR A 33 -0.42 11.72 -37.27
N ALA A 34 -0.50 10.66 -38.09
CA ALA A 34 -0.51 9.28 -37.61
C ALA A 34 0.77 8.93 -36.85
N GLY A 35 1.95 9.43 -37.30
CA GLY A 35 3.19 9.25 -36.53
C GLY A 35 3.18 9.94 -35.16
N LEU A 36 2.50 11.09 -35.05
CA LEU A 36 2.30 11.74 -33.75
C LEU A 36 1.26 11.00 -32.90
N ASP A 37 0.18 10.48 -33.51
CA ASP A 37 -0.81 9.67 -32.83
C ASP A 37 -0.18 8.41 -32.21
N ASP A 38 0.75 7.75 -32.91
CA ASP A 38 1.49 6.59 -32.38
C ASP A 38 2.28 6.93 -31.11
N VAL A 39 2.81 8.15 -31.01
CA VAL A 39 3.53 8.63 -29.82
C VAL A 39 2.57 8.97 -28.67
N LEU A 40 1.40 9.54 -29.00
CA LEU A 40 0.43 10.00 -27.99
C LEU A 40 -0.50 8.87 -27.52
N ALA A 41 -0.79 7.87 -28.34
CA ALA A 41 -1.72 6.79 -28.02
C ALA A 41 -1.44 6.09 -26.70
N PRO A 42 -0.20 5.73 -26.31
CA PRO A 42 0.09 5.14 -25.01
C PRO A 42 -0.23 6.07 -23.82
N VAL A 43 -0.01 7.37 -23.98
CA VAL A 43 -0.30 8.37 -22.96
C VAL A 43 -1.81 8.48 -22.76
N ILE A 44 -2.56 8.60 -23.86
CA ILE A 44 -4.03 8.68 -23.84
C ILE A 44 -4.60 7.40 -23.23
N ALA A 45 -4.14 6.22 -23.66
CA ALA A 45 -4.60 4.94 -23.10
C ALA A 45 -4.31 4.82 -21.59
N THR A 46 -3.21 5.37 -21.11
CA THR A 46 -2.90 5.40 -19.68
C THR A 46 -3.85 6.33 -18.92
N LEU A 47 -4.15 7.51 -19.48
CA LEU A 47 -5.09 8.45 -18.88
C LEU A 47 -6.52 7.90 -18.86
N ASP A 48 -6.95 7.24 -19.93
CA ASP A 48 -8.27 6.60 -20.02
C ASP A 48 -8.42 5.43 -19.04
N SER A 49 -7.30 4.83 -18.65
CA SER A 49 -7.24 3.70 -17.70
C SER A 49 -6.75 4.12 -16.30
N LEU A 50 -6.77 5.42 -15.99
CA LEU A 50 -6.20 5.94 -14.73
C LEU A 50 -6.86 5.33 -13.49
N GLU A 51 -8.15 5.04 -13.55
CA GLU A 51 -8.87 4.37 -12.46
C GLU A 51 -8.22 3.02 -12.10
N ALA A 52 -7.83 2.23 -13.11
CA ALA A 52 -7.16 0.95 -12.89
C ALA A 52 -5.77 1.11 -12.27
N TYR A 53 -5.10 2.25 -12.46
CA TYR A 53 -3.80 2.52 -11.83
C TYR A 53 -3.93 2.87 -10.35
N VAL A 54 -5.02 3.52 -9.95
CA VAL A 54 -5.27 3.88 -8.55
C VAL A 54 -6.03 2.80 -7.77
N ASP A 55 -6.54 1.78 -8.44
CA ASP A 55 -7.08 0.59 -7.78
C ASP A 55 -5.94 -0.34 -7.36
N PRO A 56 -5.73 -0.60 -6.06
CA PRO A 56 -4.65 -1.48 -5.59
C PRO A 56 -4.71 -2.90 -6.16
N LEU A 57 -5.88 -3.38 -6.57
CA LEU A 57 -6.06 -4.73 -7.13
C LEU A 57 -5.59 -4.80 -8.59
N LEU A 58 -5.67 -3.71 -9.34
CA LEU A 58 -5.38 -3.62 -10.77
C LEU A 58 -4.06 -2.91 -11.07
N ALA A 59 -3.60 -2.04 -10.16
CA ALA A 59 -2.39 -1.24 -10.33
C ALA A 59 -1.18 -2.09 -10.72
N PRO A 60 -0.36 -1.66 -11.68
CA PRO A 60 0.94 -2.26 -11.93
C PRO A 60 1.82 -2.24 -10.68
N GLU A 61 2.73 -3.21 -10.55
CA GLU A 61 3.53 -3.40 -9.35
C GLU A 61 4.37 -2.16 -8.98
N ASP A 62 5.02 -1.57 -9.98
CA ASP A 62 5.80 -0.33 -9.83
C ASP A 62 4.94 0.87 -9.37
N PHE A 63 3.70 0.92 -9.83
CA PHE A 63 2.76 1.97 -9.43
C PHE A 63 2.13 1.69 -8.06
N LEU A 64 1.96 0.42 -7.70
CA LEU A 64 1.45 0.02 -6.39
C LEU A 64 2.40 0.44 -5.26
N GLU A 65 3.71 0.33 -5.47
CA GLU A 65 4.73 0.82 -4.54
C GLU A 65 4.63 2.34 -4.35
N TRP A 66 4.48 3.07 -5.45
CA TRP A 66 4.23 4.52 -5.41
C TRP A 66 2.94 4.86 -4.64
N LEU A 67 1.83 4.13 -4.88
CA LEU A 67 0.58 4.29 -4.13
C LEU A 67 0.77 4.02 -2.63
N ALA A 68 1.52 2.98 -2.25
CA ALA A 68 1.83 2.66 -0.86
C ALA A 68 2.47 3.85 -0.15
N GLY A 69 3.43 4.52 -0.81
CA GLY A 69 4.06 5.74 -0.30
C GLY A 69 3.05 6.87 -0.10
N TRP A 70 2.13 7.07 -1.04
CA TRP A 70 1.11 8.12 -0.96
C TRP A 70 0.09 7.89 0.16
N VAL A 71 -0.32 6.64 0.36
CA VAL A 71 -1.24 6.30 1.45
C VAL A 71 -0.53 6.04 2.79
N GLY A 72 0.80 6.18 2.83
CA GLY A 72 1.58 6.12 4.06
C GLY A 72 1.58 4.76 4.75
N VAL A 73 1.55 3.66 3.98
CA VAL A 73 1.71 2.30 4.51
C VAL A 73 3.08 1.73 4.17
N VAL A 74 3.62 0.96 5.10
CA VAL A 74 4.88 0.24 4.91
C VAL A 74 4.58 -1.11 4.30
N THR A 75 5.23 -1.41 3.20
CA THR A 75 5.20 -2.71 2.53
C THR A 75 6.55 -3.41 2.70
N ASN A 76 6.57 -4.72 2.51
CA ASN A 76 7.79 -5.52 2.51
C ASN A 76 8.11 -5.97 1.09
N ASP A 77 9.23 -5.54 0.54
CA ASP A 77 9.65 -5.82 -0.85
C ASP A 77 9.76 -7.33 -1.16
N ASN A 78 9.97 -8.15 -0.13
CA ASN A 78 10.05 -9.60 -0.26
C ASN A 78 8.71 -10.31 -0.06
N ALA A 79 7.63 -9.59 0.26
CA ALA A 79 6.31 -10.18 0.45
C ALA A 79 5.63 -10.46 -0.92
N PRO A 80 4.73 -11.46 -0.98
CA PRO A 80 3.92 -11.69 -2.17
C PRO A 80 3.13 -10.43 -2.56
N ILE A 81 3.04 -10.15 -3.85
CA ILE A 81 2.31 -8.99 -4.40
C ILE A 81 0.86 -8.90 -3.90
N ALA A 82 0.21 -10.04 -3.64
CA ALA A 82 -1.13 -10.07 -3.08
C ALA A 82 -1.21 -9.41 -1.70
N LEU A 83 -0.16 -9.54 -0.90
CA LEU A 83 -0.09 -8.93 0.43
C LEU A 83 0.12 -7.42 0.33
N HIS A 84 0.97 -6.96 -0.59
CA HIS A 84 1.12 -5.52 -0.91
C HIS A 84 -0.22 -4.90 -1.33
N ARG A 85 -0.94 -5.55 -2.24
CA ARG A 85 -2.27 -5.11 -2.69
C ARG A 85 -3.26 -5.00 -1.54
N ALA A 86 -3.31 -6.02 -0.69
CA ALA A 86 -4.19 -6.04 0.48
C ALA A 86 -3.85 -4.93 1.49
N THR A 87 -2.56 -4.65 1.69
CA THR A 87 -2.10 -3.58 2.60
C THR A 87 -2.49 -2.20 2.09
N VAL A 88 -2.25 -1.91 0.81
CA VAL A 88 -2.62 -0.62 0.20
C VAL A 88 -4.14 -0.45 0.17
N ALA A 89 -4.90 -1.49 -0.19
CA ALA A 89 -6.36 -1.44 -0.21
C ALA A 89 -6.98 -1.15 1.17
N ARG A 90 -6.32 -1.57 2.26
CA ARG A 90 -6.78 -1.37 3.64
C ARG A 90 -6.15 -0.16 4.34
N ALA A 91 -5.38 0.67 3.64
CA ALA A 91 -4.66 1.80 4.23
C ALA A 91 -5.56 2.72 5.08
N ALA A 92 -6.73 3.09 4.56
CA ALA A 92 -7.67 3.95 5.28
C ALA A 92 -8.22 3.29 6.57
N GLU A 93 -8.42 1.99 6.56
CA GLU A 93 -8.81 1.21 7.74
C GLU A 93 -7.67 1.18 8.78
N LEU A 94 -6.46 0.87 8.34
CA LEU A 94 -5.27 0.83 9.19
C LEU A 94 -5.01 2.18 9.87
N HIS A 95 -5.15 3.28 9.14
CA HIS A 95 -5.00 4.62 9.69
C HIS A 95 -6.08 4.97 10.73
N ARG A 96 -7.34 4.55 10.52
CA ARG A 96 -8.41 4.74 11.52
C ARG A 96 -8.17 3.98 12.81
N MET A 97 -7.51 2.81 12.73
CA MET A 97 -7.20 1.97 13.88
C MET A 97 -5.83 2.25 14.49
N ARG A 98 -5.10 3.25 14.00
CA ARG A 98 -3.76 3.58 14.47
C ARG A 98 -3.77 3.87 15.98
N GLY A 99 -2.77 3.35 16.69
CA GLY A 99 -2.65 3.49 18.14
C GLY A 99 -3.51 2.52 18.94
N THR A 100 -4.20 1.57 18.30
CA THR A 100 -4.93 0.50 18.98
C THR A 100 -4.22 -0.86 18.82
N ALA A 101 -4.39 -1.76 19.80
CA ALA A 101 -3.85 -3.12 19.71
C ALA A 101 -4.42 -3.88 18.50
N ALA A 102 -5.68 -3.65 18.14
CA ALA A 102 -6.31 -4.24 16.96
C ALA A 102 -5.66 -3.74 15.67
N GLY A 103 -5.41 -2.43 15.54
CA GLY A 103 -4.75 -1.84 14.38
C GLY A 103 -3.31 -2.33 14.24
N LEU A 104 -2.56 -2.40 15.35
CA LEU A 104 -1.20 -2.94 15.34
C LEU A 104 -1.19 -4.40 14.93
N ARG A 105 -2.10 -5.23 15.45
CA ARG A 105 -2.23 -6.64 15.04
C ARG A 105 -2.45 -6.77 13.56
N THR A 106 -3.46 -6.10 13.01
CA THR A 106 -3.77 -6.16 11.57
C THR A 106 -2.60 -5.68 10.71
N THR A 107 -1.91 -4.61 11.12
CA THR A 107 -0.72 -4.12 10.40
C THR A 107 0.38 -5.18 10.37
N LEU A 108 0.66 -5.83 11.49
CA LEU A 108 1.70 -6.85 11.56
C LEU A 108 1.32 -8.14 10.83
N GLU A 109 0.05 -8.56 10.84
CA GLU A 109 -0.45 -9.69 10.06
C GLU A 109 -0.29 -9.43 8.55
N LEU A 110 -0.62 -8.22 8.08
CA LEU A 110 -0.42 -7.82 6.70
C LEU A 110 1.06 -7.68 6.32
N LEU A 111 1.91 -7.20 7.21
CA LEU A 111 3.34 -7.03 6.96
C LEU A 111 4.08 -8.36 6.87
N THR A 112 3.71 -9.32 7.73
CA THR A 112 4.48 -10.55 7.93
C THR A 112 3.84 -11.79 7.33
N GLY A 113 2.52 -11.76 7.10
CA GLY A 113 1.73 -12.94 6.74
C GLY A 113 1.62 -13.97 7.88
N GLY A 114 2.00 -13.60 9.10
CA GLY A 114 2.05 -14.46 10.28
C GLY A 114 0.91 -14.24 11.25
N ASP A 115 0.86 -15.08 12.29
CA ASP A 115 -0.04 -14.92 13.43
C ASP A 115 0.55 -13.93 14.43
N VAL A 116 -0.27 -13.02 14.94
CA VAL A 116 0.15 -11.95 15.84
C VAL A 116 -0.64 -12.00 17.14
N GLU A 117 0.08 -12.13 18.24
CA GLU A 117 -0.45 -12.04 19.59
C GLU A 117 0.04 -10.76 20.25
N ILE A 118 -0.89 -9.95 20.77
CA ILE A 118 -0.57 -8.70 21.47
C ILE A 118 -1.17 -8.78 22.86
N THR A 119 -0.32 -8.52 23.86
CA THR A 119 -0.69 -8.32 25.26
C THR A 119 -0.24 -6.94 25.71
N GLU A 120 -1.06 -6.26 26.47
CA GLU A 120 -0.76 -4.91 26.97
C GLU A 120 -1.14 -4.77 28.45
N SER A 121 -0.43 -3.89 29.15
CA SER A 121 -0.68 -3.60 30.57
C SER A 121 -1.88 -2.71 30.78
N GLY A 122 -2.36 -2.06 29.73
CA GLY A 122 -3.43 -1.08 29.79
C GLY A 122 -4.81 -1.71 29.88
N GLY A 123 -5.78 -0.87 30.17
CA GLY A 123 -7.18 -1.26 30.20
C GLY A 123 -8.06 -0.02 30.31
N VAL A 124 -9.34 -0.20 29.99
CA VAL A 124 -10.38 0.81 30.22
C VAL A 124 -11.37 0.24 31.20
N ALA A 125 -11.62 0.97 32.27
CA ALA A 125 -12.70 0.65 33.20
C ALA A 125 -13.61 1.84 33.39
N ARG A 126 -14.90 1.56 33.50
CA ARG A 126 -15.92 2.53 33.95
C ARG A 126 -16.15 2.36 35.43
N SER A 127 -16.10 3.46 36.15
CA SER A 127 -16.47 3.49 37.58
C SER A 127 -17.44 4.63 37.84
N ASP A 128 -18.45 4.37 38.64
CA ASP A 128 -19.39 5.38 39.15
C ASP A 128 -18.86 6.04 40.42
N THR A 129 -17.71 5.58 40.95
CA THR A 129 -17.06 6.13 42.15
C THR A 129 -15.91 7.05 41.72
N PRO A 130 -15.95 8.35 42.09
CA PRO A 130 -14.83 9.28 41.79
C PRO A 130 -13.52 8.81 42.43
N GLY A 131 -12.41 8.97 41.74
CA GLY A 131 -11.08 8.63 42.25
C GLY A 131 -10.71 7.14 42.18
N THR A 132 -11.55 6.29 41.56
CA THR A 132 -11.18 4.88 41.32
C THR A 132 -9.91 4.83 40.48
N PRO A 133 -8.89 4.06 40.90
CA PRO A 133 -7.65 3.92 40.13
C PRO A 133 -7.94 3.37 38.72
N ALA A 134 -7.25 3.91 37.71
CA ALA A 134 -7.30 3.36 36.37
C ALA A 134 -6.70 1.93 36.37
N PRO A 135 -7.27 1.01 35.59
CA PRO A 135 -6.69 -0.34 35.46
C PRO A 135 -5.36 -0.28 34.69
N GLY A 136 -4.52 -1.26 34.95
CA GLY A 136 -3.24 -1.43 34.28
C GLY A 136 -2.03 -1.17 35.18
N ASP A 137 -0.84 -1.34 34.62
CA ASP A 137 0.41 -1.15 35.35
C ASP A 137 0.80 0.33 35.38
N PRO A 138 1.51 0.78 36.44
CA PRO A 138 2.00 2.16 36.54
C PRO A 138 2.91 2.56 35.37
N VAL A 139 3.68 1.59 34.83
CA VAL A 139 4.51 1.75 33.65
C VAL A 139 3.83 1.00 32.50
N PRO A 140 3.31 1.72 31.49
CA PRO A 140 2.60 1.07 30.41
C PRO A 140 3.55 0.28 29.50
N TRP A 141 3.14 -0.92 29.15
CA TRP A 141 3.91 -1.79 28.27
C TRP A 141 3.01 -2.54 27.27
N VAL A 142 3.62 -2.97 26.16
CA VAL A 142 3.01 -3.86 25.16
C VAL A 142 3.99 -4.97 24.82
N ARG A 143 3.51 -6.19 24.75
CA ARG A 143 4.28 -7.35 24.25
C ARG A 143 3.65 -7.81 22.96
N VAL A 144 4.48 -7.94 21.93
CA VAL A 144 4.09 -8.38 20.60
C VAL A 144 4.81 -9.68 20.28
N ARG A 145 4.07 -10.72 19.97
CA ARG A 145 4.63 -12.00 19.52
C ARG A 145 4.13 -12.29 18.11
N VAL A 146 5.08 -12.49 17.18
CA VAL A 146 4.78 -12.79 15.77
C VAL A 146 5.32 -14.17 15.43
N ARG A 147 4.49 -15.02 14.84
CA ARG A 147 4.88 -16.34 14.33
C ARG A 147 4.56 -16.43 12.86
N VAL A 148 5.59 -16.59 12.03
CA VAL A 148 5.44 -16.73 10.58
C VAL A 148 5.49 -18.20 10.17
N PRO A 149 4.78 -18.62 9.10
CA PRO A 149 4.90 -19.94 8.55
C PRO A 149 6.34 -20.23 8.08
N ALA A 150 6.79 -21.48 8.23
CA ALA A 150 8.07 -21.88 7.67
C ALA A 150 8.11 -21.66 6.15
N GLY A 151 9.24 -21.18 5.63
CA GLY A 151 9.40 -20.96 4.18
C GLY A 151 8.90 -19.60 3.66
N THR A 152 8.55 -18.65 4.52
CA THR A 152 8.12 -17.29 4.12
C THR A 152 9.25 -16.40 3.60
N GLY A 153 10.48 -16.87 3.54
CA GLY A 153 11.64 -16.07 3.11
C GLY A 153 12.17 -15.07 4.15
N TRP A 154 11.53 -14.94 5.30
CA TRP A 154 12.03 -14.10 6.38
C TRP A 154 13.24 -14.73 7.06
N SER A 155 14.34 -13.97 7.19
CA SER A 155 15.33 -14.27 8.22
C SER A 155 14.83 -13.76 9.57
N THR A 156 15.26 -14.38 10.67
CA THR A 156 14.84 -13.95 12.02
C THR A 156 15.18 -12.49 12.28
N ASP A 157 16.36 -12.05 11.86
CA ASP A 157 16.81 -10.67 12.06
C ASP A 157 15.99 -9.65 11.23
N ALA A 158 15.69 -9.97 9.96
CA ALA A 158 14.87 -9.12 9.11
C ALA A 158 13.43 -9.03 9.62
N LEU A 159 12.85 -10.16 10.06
CA LEU A 159 11.52 -10.19 10.67
C LEU A 159 11.48 -9.34 11.95
N LEU A 160 12.46 -9.51 12.84
CA LEU A 160 12.55 -8.73 14.07
C LEU A 160 12.63 -7.23 13.76
N ALA A 161 13.52 -6.83 12.85
CA ALA A 161 13.70 -5.43 12.48
C ALA A 161 12.42 -4.81 11.88
N ALA A 162 11.72 -5.54 11.03
CA ALA A 162 10.47 -5.07 10.42
C ALA A 162 9.34 -4.94 11.44
N VAL A 163 9.19 -5.91 12.33
CA VAL A 163 8.19 -5.87 13.41
C VAL A 163 8.49 -4.75 14.40
N GLU A 164 9.75 -4.60 14.83
CA GLU A 164 10.20 -3.50 15.69
C GLU A 164 9.87 -2.13 15.07
N ALA A 165 10.20 -1.92 13.81
CA ALA A 165 9.92 -0.66 13.12
C ALA A 165 8.40 -0.37 13.10
N ALA A 166 7.58 -1.37 12.81
CA ALA A 166 6.13 -1.22 12.79
C ALA A 166 5.55 -0.93 14.19
N VAL A 167 6.05 -1.61 15.23
CA VAL A 167 5.63 -1.38 16.63
C VAL A 167 6.01 0.04 17.06
N VAL A 168 7.24 0.48 16.80
CA VAL A 168 7.69 1.84 17.13
C VAL A 168 6.86 2.91 16.43
N ALA A 169 6.50 2.70 15.16
CA ALA A 169 5.68 3.64 14.40
C ALA A 169 4.21 3.72 14.88
N ALA A 170 3.68 2.62 15.45
CA ALA A 170 2.27 2.52 15.80
C ALA A 170 1.97 2.80 17.28
N LYS A 171 2.88 2.45 18.21
CA LYS A 171 2.68 2.60 19.63
C LYS A 171 2.86 4.06 20.11
N PRO A 172 2.21 4.47 21.21
CA PRO A 172 2.54 5.73 21.87
C PRO A 172 3.99 5.75 22.38
N ALA A 173 4.63 6.92 22.35
CA ALA A 173 6.05 7.07 22.68
C ALA A 173 6.40 6.61 24.11
N HIS A 174 5.50 6.81 25.06
CA HIS A 174 5.71 6.47 26.49
C HIS A 174 5.51 4.98 26.81
N VAL A 175 4.96 4.19 25.89
CA VAL A 175 4.71 2.75 26.12
C VAL A 175 5.99 1.96 25.85
N GLN A 176 6.45 1.18 26.82
CA GLN A 176 7.53 0.22 26.63
C GLN A 176 7.06 -0.95 25.78
N HIS A 177 7.94 -1.56 24.98
CA HIS A 177 7.56 -2.71 24.17
C HIS A 177 8.62 -3.82 24.22
N VAL A 178 8.12 -5.03 24.02
CA VAL A 178 8.94 -6.24 23.84
C VAL A 178 8.41 -6.96 22.61
N VAL A 179 9.31 -7.29 21.69
CA VAL A 179 8.99 -8.04 20.46
C VAL A 179 9.62 -9.42 20.52
N GLU A 180 8.83 -10.44 20.24
CA GLU A 180 9.26 -11.83 20.12
C GLU A 180 8.85 -12.31 18.72
N VAL A 181 9.81 -12.84 17.95
CA VAL A 181 9.55 -13.40 16.61
C VAL A 181 9.95 -14.87 16.56
N GLY A 182 9.23 -15.65 15.76
CA GLY A 182 9.51 -17.06 15.58
C GLY A 182 8.83 -17.66 14.37
N THR A 183 9.18 -18.90 14.04
CA THR A 183 8.52 -19.71 13.01
C THR A 183 7.60 -20.72 13.67
N ARG A 184 6.54 -21.10 12.94
CA ARG A 184 5.66 -22.21 13.30
C ARG A 184 5.82 -23.38 12.34
#